data_bbb874e8e6e14768a5fd24fd17693fff
#
_entry.id   bbb874e8e6e14768a5fd24fd17693fff
#
_cell.length_a   1.000
_cell.length_b   1.000
_cell.length_c   1.000
_cell.angle_alpha   90.00
_cell.angle_beta   90.00
_cell.angle_gamma   90.00
#
_symmetry.space_group_name_H-M   'P 1'
#
loop_
_entity.id
_entity.type
_entity.pdbx_description
1 polymer ?
#
loop_
_entity_poly.entity_id
_entity_poly.type
_entity_poly.pdbx_seq_one_letter_code
_entity_poly.pdbx_strand_id
1 'polypeptide(L)'
;IEVYADIVLNHKMGADMLQTIPATKVDWGNHNLQIANQEYVRVATKFTFPGRKHKYSDFEWNWTDFDGIDYNDNTKEHAIFKFKDKNWSEAVDEEYGNYDYLMGADIDFKNPEVVEECTKWGKWYLETTHVDGFRLDAVKHIDANFYKNWLKEMRKSSGDELFTVGEYWSADVSKLHRYITETEGEMSLFDVPLHYHLEAASKDENYDLSKLFDGTLVKEN
;
A
#
# COMPACT_ATOMS: atom_id res chain seq x y z
N ILE A 1 -1.81 17.46 22.28
CA ILE A 1 -2.06 17.33 20.81
C ILE A 1 -1.34 16.07 20.38
N GLU A 2 -2.05 15.16 19.74
CA GLU A 2 -1.46 13.97 19.13
C GLU A 2 -1.15 14.26 17.66
N VAL A 3 -0.06 13.67 17.17
CA VAL A 3 0.42 13.83 15.79
C VAL A 3 0.51 12.46 15.15
N TYR A 4 -0.22 12.25 14.05
CA TYR A 4 -0.18 11.02 13.28
C TYR A 4 0.56 11.26 11.96
N ALA A 5 1.52 10.38 11.65
CA ALA A 5 2.23 10.44 10.38
C ALA A 5 1.46 9.71 9.29
N ASP A 6 1.37 10.33 8.12
CA ASP A 6 0.84 9.71 6.91
C ASP A 6 1.94 8.90 6.22
N ILE A 7 1.77 7.58 6.19
CA ILE A 7 2.79 6.63 5.74
C ILE A 7 2.33 5.95 4.45
N VAL A 8 3.11 6.13 3.39
CA VAL A 8 2.91 5.51 2.07
C VAL A 8 3.97 4.44 1.86
N LEU A 9 3.58 3.16 1.89
CA LEU A 9 4.50 2.03 1.69
C LEU A 9 4.18 1.22 0.42
N ASN A 10 3.04 1.45 -0.24
CA ASN A 10 2.63 0.64 -1.37
C ASN A 10 3.57 0.74 -2.57
N HIS A 11 4.03 1.94 -2.89
CA HIS A 11 4.78 2.19 -4.13
C HIS A 11 5.86 3.25 -3.96
N LYS A 12 6.76 3.32 -4.95
CA LYS A 12 7.77 4.37 -5.07
C LYS A 12 7.68 5.09 -6.41
N MET A 13 7.99 6.39 -6.39
CA MET A 13 8.08 7.24 -7.57
C MET A 13 9.35 8.09 -7.51
N GLY A 14 9.79 8.62 -8.67
CA GLY A 14 10.94 9.51 -8.72
C GLY A 14 12.30 8.81 -8.59
N ALA A 15 12.45 7.62 -9.20
CA ALA A 15 13.72 6.90 -9.22
C ALA A 15 14.87 7.74 -9.83
N ASP A 16 16.07 7.57 -9.31
CA ASP A 16 17.27 8.29 -9.77
C ASP A 16 17.71 7.81 -11.17
N MET A 17 17.46 6.54 -11.49
CA MET A 17 17.93 5.92 -12.73
C MET A 17 16.89 4.95 -13.30
N LEU A 18 16.95 4.78 -14.61
CA LEU A 18 16.15 3.81 -15.37
C LEU A 18 16.89 2.47 -15.48
N GLN A 19 16.15 1.37 -15.40
CA GLN A 19 16.63 0.01 -15.65
C GLN A 19 15.89 -0.61 -16.83
N THR A 20 16.56 -1.48 -17.58
CA THR A 20 15.93 -2.25 -18.65
C THR A 20 15.74 -3.69 -18.17
N ILE A 21 14.48 -4.11 -18.05
CA ILE A 21 14.11 -5.37 -17.42
C ILE A 21 13.06 -6.13 -18.23
N PRO A 22 12.99 -7.45 -18.12
CA PRO A 22 11.92 -8.22 -18.73
C PRO A 22 10.63 -8.09 -17.92
N ALA A 23 9.53 -7.79 -18.60
CA ALA A 23 8.21 -7.67 -18.00
C ALA A 23 7.11 -8.15 -18.96
N THR A 24 5.93 -8.33 -18.44
CA THR A 24 4.74 -8.77 -19.17
C THR A 24 3.59 -7.81 -18.89
N LYS A 25 2.90 -7.37 -19.92
CA LYS A 25 1.70 -6.55 -19.75
C LYS A 25 0.55 -7.37 -19.20
N VAL A 26 -0.14 -6.82 -18.20
CA VAL A 26 -1.39 -7.37 -17.68
C VAL A 26 -2.55 -6.40 -17.91
N ASP A 27 -3.77 -6.91 -17.84
CA ASP A 27 -4.97 -6.15 -18.09
C ASP A 27 -5.34 -5.24 -16.90
N TRP A 28 -5.77 -4.01 -17.17
CA TRP A 28 -6.17 -3.04 -16.13
C TRP A 28 -7.42 -3.47 -15.35
N GLY A 29 -8.31 -4.25 -15.97
CA GLY A 29 -9.53 -4.77 -15.35
C GLY A 29 -9.34 -6.14 -14.70
N ASN A 30 -8.19 -6.79 -14.94
CA ASN A 30 -7.85 -8.06 -14.31
C ASN A 30 -6.33 -8.25 -14.28
N HIS A 31 -5.71 -7.87 -13.18
CA HIS A 31 -4.25 -7.91 -13.01
C HIS A 31 -3.63 -9.32 -13.11
N ASN A 32 -4.46 -10.38 -12.98
CA ASN A 32 -4.01 -11.76 -13.20
C ASN A 32 -4.00 -12.15 -14.69
N LEU A 33 -4.60 -11.35 -15.58
CA LEU A 33 -4.68 -11.64 -16.99
C LEU A 33 -3.51 -11.03 -17.76
N GLN A 34 -2.60 -11.89 -18.22
CA GLN A 34 -1.54 -11.49 -19.15
C GLN A 34 -2.13 -11.20 -20.53
N ILE A 35 -1.86 -10.02 -21.11
CA ILE A 35 -2.39 -9.57 -22.41
C ILE A 35 -1.32 -9.44 -23.50
N ALA A 36 -0.06 -9.66 -23.19
CA ALA A 36 1.05 -9.62 -24.17
C ALA A 36 2.13 -10.64 -23.82
N ASN A 37 3.00 -10.92 -24.79
CA ASN A 37 4.22 -11.68 -24.53
C ASN A 37 5.22 -10.85 -23.69
N GLN A 38 6.14 -11.55 -23.02
CA GLN A 38 7.24 -10.89 -22.32
C GLN A 38 8.06 -10.01 -23.27
N GLU A 39 8.35 -8.80 -22.84
CA GLU A 39 9.21 -7.84 -23.53
C GLU A 39 10.20 -7.17 -22.59
N TYR A 40 11.24 -6.51 -23.12
CA TYR A 40 12.11 -5.67 -22.33
C TYR A 40 11.54 -4.25 -22.26
N VAL A 41 11.30 -3.78 -21.04
CA VAL A 41 10.81 -2.44 -20.75
C VAL A 41 11.87 -1.61 -20.04
N ARG A 42 11.89 -0.29 -20.29
CA ARG A 42 12.77 0.63 -19.59
C ARG A 42 11.98 1.40 -18.55
N VAL A 43 12.31 1.20 -17.27
CA VAL A 43 11.49 1.59 -16.13
C VAL A 43 12.28 2.31 -15.03
N ALA A 44 11.61 3.17 -14.29
CA ALA A 44 12.17 3.99 -13.21
C ALA A 44 12.11 3.23 -11.87
N THR A 45 13.09 2.37 -11.63
CA THR A 45 13.13 1.45 -10.47
C THR A 45 14.42 1.47 -9.67
N LYS A 46 15.43 2.26 -10.07
CA LYS A 46 16.68 2.37 -9.31
C LYS A 46 16.68 3.65 -8.46
N PHE A 47 16.68 3.47 -7.13
CA PHE A 47 16.75 4.55 -6.16
C PHE A 47 18.03 4.42 -5.34
N THR A 48 18.97 5.33 -5.54
CA THR A 48 20.28 5.36 -4.86
C THR A 48 20.36 6.41 -3.76
N PHE A 49 19.40 7.36 -3.75
CA PHE A 49 19.33 8.44 -2.78
C PHE A 49 20.67 9.15 -2.55
N PRO A 50 21.28 9.76 -3.58
CA PRO A 50 22.64 10.31 -3.49
C PRO A 50 22.76 11.42 -2.45
N GLY A 51 21.68 12.14 -2.15
CA GLY A 51 21.64 13.17 -1.11
C GLY A 51 21.80 12.61 0.31
N ARG A 52 21.50 11.34 0.53
CA ARG A 52 21.61 10.64 1.81
C ARG A 52 23.04 10.40 2.25
N LYS A 53 24.01 10.26 1.32
CA LYS A 53 25.45 10.04 1.56
C LYS A 53 25.69 8.89 2.54
N HIS A 54 24.96 7.80 2.43
CA HIS A 54 25.03 6.60 3.28
C HIS A 54 24.77 6.85 4.78
N LYS A 55 24.16 7.99 5.16
CA LYS A 55 24.03 8.37 6.56
C LYS A 55 23.03 7.53 7.33
N TYR A 56 21.91 7.13 6.69
CA TYR A 56 20.78 6.47 7.39
C TYR A 56 20.62 5.02 6.98
N SER A 57 20.88 4.70 5.72
CA SER A 57 20.84 3.36 5.17
C SER A 57 21.71 3.30 3.91
N ASP A 58 22.34 2.15 3.67
CA ASP A 58 23.06 1.83 2.43
C ASP A 58 22.17 1.09 1.42
N PHE A 59 20.92 0.83 1.77
CA PHE A 59 20.00 0.11 0.90
C PHE A 59 19.68 0.91 -0.36
N GLU A 60 19.94 0.34 -1.51
CA GLU A 60 19.59 0.89 -2.81
C GLU A 60 18.49 0.06 -3.44
N TRP A 61 17.37 0.67 -3.70
CA TRP A 61 16.26 0.00 -4.38
C TRP A 61 16.58 -0.24 -5.85
N ASN A 62 16.16 -1.38 -6.35
CA ASN A 62 16.28 -1.76 -7.75
C ASN A 62 15.06 -2.59 -8.18
N TRP A 63 14.95 -2.93 -9.46
CA TRP A 63 13.77 -3.61 -9.99
C TRP A 63 13.40 -4.93 -9.28
N THR A 64 14.35 -5.62 -8.64
CA THR A 64 14.07 -6.85 -7.90
C THR A 64 13.32 -6.64 -6.60
N ASP A 65 13.18 -5.40 -6.18
CA ASP A 65 12.47 -4.98 -4.97
C ASP A 65 11.02 -4.56 -5.25
N PHE A 66 10.58 -4.75 -6.51
CA PHE A 66 9.26 -4.37 -6.98
C PHE A 66 8.59 -5.50 -7.76
N ASP A 67 7.26 -5.53 -7.77
CA ASP A 67 6.46 -6.50 -8.52
C ASP A 67 6.08 -6.00 -9.92
N GLY A 68 5.89 -4.71 -10.10
CA GLY A 68 5.50 -4.10 -11.35
C GLY A 68 5.61 -2.58 -11.40
N ILE A 69 5.23 -2.01 -12.55
CA ILE A 69 5.21 -0.55 -12.80
C ILE A 69 4.22 -0.21 -13.92
N ASP A 70 3.81 1.05 -14.04
CA ASP A 70 2.81 1.51 -15.02
C ASP A 70 3.35 2.28 -16.22
N TYR A 71 4.68 2.40 -16.39
CA TYR A 71 5.24 3.19 -17.47
C TYR A 71 6.51 2.61 -18.06
N ASN A 72 6.53 2.47 -19.40
CA ASN A 72 7.71 2.12 -20.19
C ASN A 72 8.32 3.37 -20.83
N ASP A 73 9.48 3.81 -20.38
CA ASP A 73 10.16 5.01 -20.88
C ASP A 73 10.60 4.91 -22.35
N ASN A 74 10.89 3.71 -22.86
CA ASN A 74 11.28 3.54 -24.27
C ASN A 74 10.13 3.85 -25.23
N THR A 75 8.96 3.30 -24.96
CA THR A 75 7.78 3.42 -25.84
C THR A 75 6.84 4.55 -25.42
N LYS A 76 7.05 5.16 -24.24
CA LYS A 76 6.16 6.14 -23.61
C LYS A 76 4.76 5.58 -23.37
N GLU A 77 4.69 4.29 -23.15
CA GLU A 77 3.44 3.56 -22.97
C GLU A 77 3.06 3.48 -21.48
N HIS A 78 1.77 3.73 -21.21
CA HIS A 78 1.14 3.46 -19.92
C HIS A 78 0.39 2.13 -20.00
N ALA A 79 0.88 1.14 -19.26
CA ALA A 79 0.27 -0.17 -19.06
C ALA A 79 0.83 -0.77 -17.77
N ILE A 80 0.14 -1.72 -17.16
CA ILE A 80 0.69 -2.45 -16.02
C ILE A 80 1.70 -3.48 -16.54
N PHE A 81 2.97 -3.27 -16.22
CA PHE A 81 4.09 -4.16 -16.55
C PHE A 81 4.46 -4.97 -15.31
N LYS A 82 4.00 -6.21 -15.23
CA LYS A 82 4.41 -7.15 -14.19
C LYS A 82 5.81 -7.67 -14.50
N PHE A 83 6.73 -7.60 -13.55
CA PHE A 83 8.11 -7.97 -13.75
C PHE A 83 8.27 -9.49 -13.86
N LYS A 84 9.28 -9.92 -14.61
CA LYS A 84 9.57 -11.34 -14.80
C LYS A 84 9.87 -12.01 -13.45
N ASP A 85 9.34 -13.22 -13.27
CA ASP A 85 9.50 -14.05 -12.09
C ASP A 85 8.94 -13.43 -10.80
N LYS A 86 8.10 -12.36 -10.94
CA LYS A 86 7.33 -11.76 -9.85
C LYS A 86 5.87 -12.22 -9.87
N ASN A 87 5.28 -12.27 -8.70
CA ASN A 87 3.86 -12.54 -8.51
C ASN A 87 3.26 -11.44 -7.64
N TRP A 88 2.00 -11.12 -7.87
CA TRP A 88 1.25 -10.24 -6.98
C TRP A 88 1.14 -10.85 -5.58
N SER A 89 1.03 -10.02 -4.55
CA SER A 89 0.72 -10.45 -3.19
C SER A 89 -0.66 -11.12 -3.14
N GLU A 90 -0.86 -12.09 -2.25
CA GLU A 90 -2.11 -12.88 -2.20
C GLU A 90 -3.13 -12.30 -1.21
N ALA A 91 -2.69 -11.81 -0.04
CA ALA A 91 -3.56 -11.29 1.00
C ALA A 91 -3.87 -9.79 0.80
N VAL A 92 -4.43 -9.45 -0.37
CA VAL A 92 -4.85 -8.11 -0.81
C VAL A 92 -6.32 -8.13 -1.25
N ASP A 93 -6.89 -6.97 -1.63
CA ASP A 93 -8.25 -6.93 -2.17
C ASP A 93 -8.36 -7.69 -3.50
N GLU A 94 -9.50 -8.34 -3.73
CA GLU A 94 -9.79 -9.12 -4.93
C GLU A 94 -10.32 -8.29 -6.11
N GLU A 95 -10.47 -6.98 -5.95
CA GLU A 95 -10.86 -6.08 -7.03
C GLU A 95 -9.88 -6.23 -8.18
N TYR A 96 -10.36 -6.17 -9.42
CA TYR A 96 -9.56 -6.46 -10.64
C TYR A 96 -8.85 -7.83 -10.63
N GLY A 97 -9.43 -8.83 -9.94
CA GLY A 97 -8.88 -10.18 -9.81
C GLY A 97 -7.76 -10.32 -8.77
N ASN A 98 -7.00 -9.27 -8.55
CA ASN A 98 -6.00 -9.08 -7.49
C ASN A 98 -5.58 -7.61 -7.52
N TYR A 99 -5.68 -6.90 -6.41
CA TYR A 99 -5.41 -5.47 -6.40
C TYR A 99 -4.13 -5.11 -5.61
N ASP A 100 -3.10 -5.92 -5.73
CA ASP A 100 -1.75 -5.59 -5.23
C ASP A 100 -1.24 -4.31 -5.93
N TYR A 101 -1.20 -4.33 -7.26
CA TYR A 101 -0.74 -3.19 -8.06
C TYR A 101 -1.71 -2.00 -7.98
N LEU A 102 -1.25 -0.85 -7.50
CA LEU A 102 -2.01 0.41 -7.53
C LEU A 102 -1.43 1.41 -8.53
N MET A 103 -0.15 1.77 -8.37
CA MET A 103 0.53 2.77 -9.21
C MET A 103 2.06 2.77 -8.96
N GLY A 104 2.80 3.41 -9.86
CA GLY A 104 4.25 3.60 -9.72
C GLY A 104 5.04 2.29 -9.69
N ALA A 105 6.20 2.27 -9.03
CA ALA A 105 6.95 1.05 -8.78
C ALA A 105 6.40 0.36 -7.52
N ASP A 106 5.68 -0.73 -7.72
CA ASP A 106 4.95 -1.49 -6.70
C ASP A 106 5.90 -2.31 -5.85
N ILE A 107 5.87 -2.12 -4.53
CA ILE A 107 6.88 -2.69 -3.63
C ILE A 107 6.60 -4.17 -3.35
N ASP A 108 7.59 -5.05 -3.59
CA ASP A 108 7.51 -6.48 -3.32
C ASP A 108 7.76 -6.81 -1.84
N PHE A 109 6.70 -6.90 -1.05
CA PHE A 109 6.77 -7.31 0.37
C PHE A 109 7.02 -8.82 0.59
N LYS A 110 7.15 -9.62 -0.46
CA LYS A 110 7.66 -11.00 -0.39
C LYS A 110 9.18 -11.05 -0.36
N ASN A 111 9.86 -9.96 -0.76
CA ASN A 111 11.30 -9.81 -0.64
C ASN A 111 11.70 -9.50 0.81
N PRO A 112 12.43 -10.40 1.51
CA PRO A 112 12.79 -10.18 2.91
C PRO A 112 13.71 -8.96 3.13
N GLU A 113 14.54 -8.60 2.15
CA GLU A 113 15.40 -7.41 2.24
C GLU A 113 14.58 -6.13 2.24
N VAL A 114 13.50 -6.09 1.45
CA VAL A 114 12.53 -4.98 1.43
C VAL A 114 11.81 -4.86 2.76
N VAL A 115 11.32 -5.99 3.30
CA VAL A 115 10.64 -6.02 4.61
C VAL A 115 11.57 -5.54 5.72
N GLU A 116 12.84 -5.99 5.70
CA GLU A 116 13.85 -5.57 6.68
C GLU A 116 14.11 -4.06 6.58
N GLU A 117 14.31 -3.52 5.37
CA GLU A 117 14.56 -2.08 5.16
C GLU A 117 13.35 -1.22 5.57
N CYS A 118 12.13 -1.62 5.22
CA CYS A 118 10.92 -0.94 5.66
C CYS A 118 10.76 -0.97 7.18
N THR A 119 11.17 -2.06 7.83
CA THR A 119 11.13 -2.18 9.29
C THR A 119 12.18 -1.29 9.96
N LYS A 120 13.41 -1.26 9.43
CA LYS A 120 14.46 -0.33 9.89
C LYS A 120 14.04 1.12 9.75
N TRP A 121 13.46 1.45 8.59
CA TRP A 121 12.96 2.79 8.32
C TRP A 121 11.86 3.20 9.32
N GLY A 122 10.89 2.33 9.58
CA GLY A 122 9.79 2.62 10.51
C GLY A 122 10.28 2.87 11.93
N LYS A 123 11.21 2.05 12.44
CA LYS A 123 11.85 2.25 13.75
C LYS A 123 12.61 3.59 13.82
N TRP A 124 13.45 3.87 12.83
CA TRP A 124 14.14 5.15 12.73
C TRP A 124 13.18 6.34 12.68
N TYR A 125 12.07 6.19 11.94
CA TYR A 125 11.07 7.25 11.81
C TYR A 125 10.42 7.57 13.16
N LEU A 126 9.99 6.55 13.91
CA LEU A 126 9.42 6.71 15.26
C LEU A 126 10.42 7.36 16.22
N GLU A 127 11.67 6.86 16.26
CA GLU A 127 12.74 7.39 17.12
C GLU A 127 13.09 8.86 16.78
N THR A 128 12.93 9.28 15.54
CA THR A 128 13.32 10.62 15.08
C THR A 128 12.20 11.63 15.25
N THR A 129 10.95 11.22 14.96
CA THR A 129 9.81 12.13 14.88
C THR A 129 8.96 12.16 16.13
N HIS A 130 8.98 11.08 16.93
CA HIS A 130 8.16 10.90 18.12
C HIS A 130 6.67 11.12 17.86
N VAL A 131 6.16 10.65 16.71
CA VAL A 131 4.72 10.72 16.41
C VAL A 131 3.92 9.74 17.26
N ASP A 132 2.68 10.09 17.55
CA ASP A 132 1.79 9.33 18.43
C ASP A 132 1.10 8.18 17.69
N GLY A 133 1.15 8.17 16.35
CA GLY A 133 0.53 7.11 15.56
C GLY A 133 0.75 7.26 14.06
N PHE A 134 0.11 6.36 13.31
CA PHE A 134 0.18 6.29 11.85
C PHE A 134 -1.21 6.33 11.20
N ARG A 135 -1.32 7.07 10.10
CA ARG A 135 -2.28 6.81 9.05
C ARG A 135 -1.57 6.05 7.94
N LEU A 136 -2.03 4.85 7.62
CA LEU A 136 -1.42 4.00 6.60
C LEU A 136 -2.22 4.12 5.30
N ASP A 137 -1.54 4.59 4.26
CA ASP A 137 -2.09 4.78 2.93
C ASP A 137 -2.34 3.45 2.20
N ALA A 138 -3.43 3.37 1.44
CA ALA A 138 -3.68 2.34 0.43
C ALA A 138 -3.53 0.89 0.95
N VAL A 139 -3.92 0.60 2.19
CA VAL A 139 -3.63 -0.70 2.83
C VAL A 139 -4.27 -1.90 2.13
N LYS A 140 -5.35 -1.73 1.35
CA LYS A 140 -6.00 -2.83 0.62
C LYS A 140 -5.13 -3.42 -0.49
N HIS A 141 -4.06 -2.70 -0.88
CA HIS A 141 -3.10 -3.09 -1.91
C HIS A 141 -1.83 -3.73 -1.34
N ILE A 142 -1.73 -3.86 -0.02
CA ILE A 142 -0.54 -4.41 0.67
C ILE A 142 -0.96 -5.64 1.46
N ASP A 143 -0.14 -6.70 1.41
CA ASP A 143 -0.37 -7.94 2.13
C ASP A 143 -0.65 -7.67 3.62
N ALA A 144 -1.82 -8.11 4.11
CA ALA A 144 -2.23 -7.92 5.49
C ALA A 144 -1.23 -8.53 6.50
N ASN A 145 -0.53 -9.62 6.13
CA ASN A 145 0.49 -10.21 7.00
C ASN A 145 1.73 -9.33 7.13
N PHE A 146 2.08 -8.56 6.08
CA PHE A 146 3.15 -7.59 6.20
C PHE A 146 2.80 -6.55 7.28
N TYR A 147 1.64 -5.89 7.17
CA TYR A 147 1.24 -4.87 8.14
C TYR A 147 1.08 -5.41 9.56
N LYS A 148 0.47 -6.59 9.72
CA LYS A 148 0.36 -7.26 11.01
C LYS A 148 1.72 -7.38 11.71
N ASN A 149 2.71 -7.90 11.00
CA ASN A 149 4.05 -8.12 11.55
C ASN A 149 4.82 -6.81 11.74
N TRP A 150 4.73 -5.91 10.77
CA TRP A 150 5.40 -4.61 10.82
C TRP A 150 4.90 -3.76 11.99
N LEU A 151 3.59 -3.68 12.22
CA LEU A 151 3.01 -2.92 13.33
C LEU A 151 3.39 -3.51 14.69
N LYS A 152 3.43 -4.84 14.83
CA LYS A 152 3.96 -5.49 16.04
C LYS A 152 5.41 -5.08 16.33
N GLU A 153 6.25 -5.00 15.30
CA GLU A 153 7.64 -4.52 15.45
C GLU A 153 7.72 -3.03 15.78
N MET A 154 6.84 -2.19 15.20
CA MET A 154 6.78 -0.76 15.53
C MET A 154 6.41 -0.54 17.02
N ARG A 155 5.38 -1.24 17.54
CA ARG A 155 4.97 -1.16 18.93
C ARG A 155 6.04 -1.65 19.90
N LYS A 156 6.76 -2.72 19.56
CA LYS A 156 7.91 -3.15 20.37
C LYS A 156 9.01 -2.11 20.46
N SER A 157 9.21 -1.33 19.39
CA SER A 157 10.25 -0.31 19.33
C SER A 157 9.85 0.98 20.06
N SER A 158 8.58 1.40 19.96
CA SER A 158 8.10 2.63 20.58
C SER A 158 7.91 2.51 22.08
N GLY A 159 7.66 1.31 22.59
CA GLY A 159 7.33 1.07 24.00
C GLY A 159 5.94 1.56 24.43
N ASP A 160 5.15 2.10 23.50
CA ASP A 160 3.83 2.70 23.71
C ASP A 160 2.77 2.08 22.80
N GLU A 161 1.49 2.26 23.14
CA GLU A 161 0.38 1.96 22.23
C GLU A 161 0.39 2.97 21.08
N LEU A 162 0.94 2.56 19.95
CA LEU A 162 0.97 3.35 18.72
C LEU A 162 -0.40 3.27 18.03
N PHE A 163 -1.18 4.35 18.05
CA PHE A 163 -2.43 4.39 17.32
C PHE A 163 -2.20 4.21 15.83
N THR A 164 -3.01 3.39 15.19
CA THR A 164 -2.89 3.15 13.74
C THR A 164 -4.25 3.08 13.09
N VAL A 165 -4.42 3.85 12.00
CA VAL A 165 -5.60 3.79 11.13
C VAL A 165 -5.18 3.58 9.68
N GLY A 166 -5.78 2.58 9.02
CA GLY A 166 -5.50 2.25 7.62
C GLY A 166 -6.58 2.78 6.67
N GLU A 167 -6.16 3.19 5.49
CA GLU A 167 -7.06 3.53 4.40
C GLU A 167 -7.36 2.31 3.54
N TYR A 168 -8.43 1.60 3.88
CA TYR A 168 -9.00 0.55 3.05
C TYR A 168 -10.23 1.09 2.33
N TRP A 169 -10.07 1.57 1.09
CA TRP A 169 -11.13 2.26 0.38
C TRP A 169 -12.13 1.26 -0.24
N SER A 170 -13.18 0.94 0.49
CA SER A 170 -14.29 0.09 0.06
C SER A 170 -15.59 0.49 0.75
N ALA A 171 -16.70 0.48 0.00
CA ALA A 171 -18.05 0.64 0.55
C ALA A 171 -18.58 -0.64 1.22
N ASP A 172 -17.92 -1.77 1.04
CA ASP A 172 -18.30 -3.06 1.60
C ASP A 172 -17.67 -3.24 2.99
N VAL A 173 -18.51 -3.08 4.02
CA VAL A 173 -18.07 -3.21 5.43
C VAL A 173 -17.49 -4.60 5.74
N SER A 174 -17.95 -5.64 5.05
CA SER A 174 -17.45 -7.00 5.26
C SER A 174 -15.97 -7.14 4.87
N LYS A 175 -15.52 -6.42 3.83
CA LYS A 175 -14.11 -6.35 3.44
C LYS A 175 -13.27 -5.65 4.50
N LEU A 176 -13.79 -4.59 5.11
CA LEU A 176 -13.11 -3.88 6.19
C LEU A 176 -12.95 -4.79 7.42
N HIS A 177 -14.02 -5.46 7.84
CA HIS A 177 -13.96 -6.43 8.95
C HIS A 177 -12.98 -7.58 8.69
N ARG A 178 -12.97 -8.12 7.45
CA ARG A 178 -12.01 -9.14 7.06
C ARG A 178 -10.58 -8.65 7.25
N TYR A 179 -10.25 -7.46 6.74
CA TYR A 179 -8.90 -6.91 6.83
C TYR A 179 -8.47 -6.62 8.28
N ILE A 180 -9.37 -6.08 9.13
CA ILE A 180 -9.12 -5.91 10.57
C ILE A 180 -8.81 -7.26 11.23
N THR A 181 -9.56 -8.33 10.84
CA THR A 181 -9.33 -9.68 11.36
C THR A 181 -7.99 -10.27 10.88
N GLU A 182 -7.65 -10.11 9.60
CA GLU A 182 -6.39 -10.59 9.00
C GLU A 182 -5.17 -9.91 9.62
N THR A 183 -5.30 -8.64 9.98
CA THR A 183 -4.27 -7.89 10.72
C THR A 183 -4.30 -8.13 12.23
N GLU A 184 -5.15 -9.04 12.73
CA GLU A 184 -5.30 -9.36 14.17
C GLU A 184 -5.65 -8.12 15.01
N GLY A 185 -6.35 -7.14 14.44
CA GLY A 185 -6.70 -5.90 15.12
C GLY A 185 -5.54 -4.93 15.35
N GLU A 186 -4.39 -5.15 14.69
CA GLU A 186 -3.22 -4.27 14.83
C GLU A 186 -3.46 -2.85 14.25
N MET A 187 -4.53 -2.65 13.48
CA MET A 187 -4.96 -1.32 13.04
C MET A 187 -6.49 -1.20 13.00
N SER A 188 -6.98 0.02 13.21
CA SER A 188 -8.33 0.41 12.82
C SER A 188 -8.37 0.79 11.35
N LEU A 189 -9.56 0.88 10.76
CA LEU A 189 -9.74 1.38 9.40
C LEU A 189 -10.64 2.61 9.39
N PHE A 190 -10.48 3.46 8.38
CA PHE A 190 -11.49 4.49 8.10
C PHE A 190 -12.82 3.84 7.76
N ASP A 191 -13.90 4.39 8.32
CA ASP A 191 -15.27 3.95 8.02
C ASP A 191 -15.73 4.52 6.67
N VAL A 192 -15.29 3.89 5.58
CA VAL A 192 -15.61 4.32 4.22
C VAL A 192 -17.11 4.21 3.90
N PRO A 193 -17.85 3.16 4.35
CA PRO A 193 -19.32 3.16 4.26
C PRO A 193 -19.95 4.40 4.87
N LEU A 194 -19.53 4.81 6.08
CA LEU A 194 -20.02 6.02 6.72
C LEU A 194 -19.69 7.28 5.91
N HIS A 195 -18.48 7.35 5.32
CA HIS A 195 -18.11 8.45 4.43
C HIS A 195 -19.12 8.60 3.27
N TYR A 196 -19.47 7.50 2.59
CA TYR A 196 -20.45 7.54 1.51
C TYR A 196 -21.87 7.92 1.97
N HIS A 197 -22.27 7.47 3.15
CA HIS A 197 -23.57 7.88 3.73
C HIS A 197 -23.60 9.37 4.06
N LEU A 198 -22.51 9.92 4.62
CA LEU A 198 -22.38 11.35 4.89
C LEU A 198 -22.37 12.16 3.58
N GLU A 199 -21.67 11.68 2.56
CA GLU A 199 -21.66 12.30 1.23
C GLU A 199 -23.07 12.31 0.63
N ALA A 200 -23.79 11.19 0.64
CA ALA A 200 -25.17 11.11 0.15
C ALA A 200 -26.10 12.06 0.92
N ALA A 201 -26.02 12.05 2.25
CA ALA A 201 -26.82 12.95 3.09
C ALA A 201 -26.53 14.44 2.82
N SER A 202 -25.30 14.79 2.43
CA SER A 202 -24.93 16.17 2.10
C SER A 202 -25.48 16.65 0.75
N LYS A 203 -25.85 15.72 -0.14
CA LYS A 203 -26.29 15.99 -1.52
C LYS A 203 -27.79 15.81 -1.74
N ASP A 204 -28.45 15.01 -0.90
CA ASP A 204 -29.87 14.68 -1.02
C ASP A 204 -30.66 15.22 0.20
N GLU A 205 -31.49 16.25 -0.01
CA GLU A 205 -32.34 16.84 1.04
C GLU A 205 -33.39 15.87 1.60
N ASN A 206 -33.68 14.76 0.90
CA ASN A 206 -34.60 13.71 1.31
C ASN A 206 -33.90 12.50 1.95
N TYR A 207 -32.59 12.57 2.18
CA TYR A 207 -31.85 11.46 2.78
C TYR A 207 -32.39 11.13 4.17
N ASP A 208 -32.68 9.84 4.39
CA ASP A 208 -33.14 9.34 5.69
C ASP A 208 -31.96 9.20 6.66
N LEU A 209 -31.77 10.20 7.51
CA LEU A 209 -30.69 10.24 8.51
C LEU A 209 -30.73 9.06 9.51
N SER A 210 -31.88 8.37 9.66
CA SER A 210 -31.95 7.17 10.52
C SER A 210 -31.10 6.01 9.98
N LYS A 211 -30.76 6.03 8.69
CA LYS A 211 -29.93 5.04 8.00
C LYS A 211 -28.44 5.39 7.94
N LEU A 212 -28.04 6.54 8.52
CA LEU A 212 -26.67 7.04 8.39
C LEU A 212 -25.60 6.04 8.81
N PHE A 213 -25.90 5.22 9.80
CA PHE A 213 -24.96 4.22 10.35
C PHE A 213 -25.21 2.79 9.87
N ASP A 214 -26.19 2.54 9.00
CA ASP A 214 -26.48 1.18 8.54
C ASP A 214 -25.33 0.60 7.71
N GLY A 215 -24.83 -0.58 8.05
CA GLY A 215 -23.71 -1.21 7.36
C GLY A 215 -22.39 -0.43 7.44
N THR A 216 -22.12 0.20 8.57
CA THR A 216 -20.88 0.94 8.85
C THR A 216 -20.07 0.28 9.96
N LEU A 217 -18.76 0.52 10.00
CA LEU A 217 -17.91 0.00 11.07
C LEU A 217 -18.37 0.50 12.45
N VAL A 218 -18.81 1.73 12.56
CA VAL A 218 -19.30 2.31 13.84
C VAL A 218 -20.50 1.57 14.39
N LYS A 219 -21.38 1.01 13.53
CA LYS A 219 -22.58 0.29 13.98
C LYS A 219 -22.33 -1.18 14.26
N GLU A 220 -21.38 -1.80 13.52
CA GLU A 220 -21.15 -3.24 13.54
C GLU A 220 -20.02 -3.67 14.50
N ASN A 221 -19.35 -2.72 15.14
CA ASN A 221 -18.31 -2.97 16.16
C ASN A 221 -18.91 -3.12 17.56
#